data_de30b5f7a5ec48e668dc04c555d1f280
#
_entry.id   de30b5f7a5ec48e668dc04c555d1f280
#
_cell.length_a   1.000
_cell.length_b   1.000
_cell.length_c   1.000
_cell.angle_alpha   90.00
_cell.angle_beta   90.00
_cell.angle_gamma   90.00
#
_symmetry.space_group_name_H-M   'P 1'
#
loop_
_entity.id
_entity.type
_entity.pdbx_description
1 polymer ?
#
loop_
_entity_poly.entity_id
_entity_poly.type
_entity_poly.pdbx_seq_one_letter_code
_entity_poly.pdbx_strand_id
1 'polypeptide(L)'
;MSDDQPAEEFRRVTAAAMRAIAEREDITLVYGSEARLVDNQARLPIPSRDFTEKEVAALRGEADAMALRLRFHDEGLHATRAPQGENARAVFEALERVRCEALGSRMMVGVANNLRASLEEKCDSFGYTRVNVREDAPLSEAIGLMVREKLTGEKLPEGG
;
A
#
# COMPACT_ATOMS: atom_id res chain seq x y z
N MET A 1 5.41 -16.27 28.68
CA MET A 1 5.69 -15.17 27.76
C MET A 1 5.61 -15.66 26.35
N SER A 2 4.68 -15.14 25.62
CA SER A 2 4.41 -15.63 24.27
C SER A 2 5.36 -14.98 23.26
N ASP A 3 5.80 -15.77 22.29
CA ASP A 3 6.54 -15.27 21.11
C ASP A 3 5.72 -14.30 20.29
N ASP A 4 4.43 -14.13 20.65
CA ASP A 4 3.47 -13.30 19.93
C ASP A 4 3.45 -11.83 20.39
N GLN A 5 4.17 -11.50 21.47
CA GLN A 5 4.15 -10.15 22.04
C GLN A 5 4.64 -9.06 21.09
N PRO A 6 5.75 -9.24 20.33
CA PRO A 6 6.18 -8.25 19.35
C PRO A 6 5.15 -8.06 18.21
N ALA A 7 4.55 -9.14 17.75
CA ALA A 7 3.53 -9.09 16.69
C ALA A 7 2.28 -8.36 17.18
N GLU A 8 1.86 -8.60 18.42
CA GLU A 8 0.69 -7.91 19.00
C GLU A 8 0.96 -6.43 19.24
N GLU A 9 2.16 -6.08 19.69
CA GLU A 9 2.61 -4.70 19.84
C GLU A 9 2.60 -3.98 18.49
N PHE A 10 3.16 -4.61 17.46
CA PHE A 10 3.14 -4.07 16.09
C PHE A 10 1.71 -3.85 15.61
N ARG A 11 0.80 -4.82 15.81
CA ARG A 11 -0.60 -4.70 15.42
C ARG A 11 -1.26 -3.51 16.10
N ARG A 12 -1.08 -3.38 17.41
CA ARG A 12 -1.67 -2.30 18.21
C ARG A 12 -1.20 -0.92 17.77
N VAL A 13 0.10 -0.75 17.60
CA VAL A 13 0.71 0.52 17.18
C VAL A 13 0.30 0.87 15.76
N THR A 14 0.29 -0.12 14.87
CA THR A 14 -0.08 0.09 13.47
C THR A 14 -1.56 0.46 13.34
N ALA A 15 -2.44 -0.20 14.10
CA ALA A 15 -3.86 0.16 14.11
C ALA A 15 -4.08 1.61 14.57
N ALA A 16 -3.35 2.04 15.60
CA ALA A 16 -3.42 3.43 16.06
C ALA A 16 -2.96 4.42 15.00
N ALA A 17 -1.86 4.10 14.29
CA ALA A 17 -1.37 4.92 13.18
C ALA A 17 -2.38 4.99 12.04
N MET A 18 -3.01 3.88 11.69
CA MET A 18 -4.04 3.84 10.64
C MET A 18 -5.23 4.75 10.99
N ARG A 19 -5.69 4.70 12.22
CA ARG A 19 -6.80 5.56 12.68
C ARG A 19 -6.43 7.04 12.57
N ALA A 20 -5.21 7.38 12.95
CA ALA A 20 -4.72 8.76 12.85
C ALA A 20 -4.60 9.22 11.39
N ILE A 21 -4.03 8.41 10.52
CA ILE A 21 -3.86 8.73 9.09
C ILE A 21 -5.21 8.86 8.39
N ALA A 22 -6.12 7.93 8.64
CA ALA A 22 -7.45 7.92 8.04
C ALA A 22 -8.42 8.92 8.66
N GLU A 23 -8.08 9.46 9.83
CA GLU A 23 -8.97 10.32 10.64
C GLU A 23 -10.28 9.59 11.00
N ARG A 24 -10.17 8.30 11.33
CA ARG A 24 -11.30 7.43 11.68
C ARG A 24 -10.95 6.55 12.86
N GLU A 25 -11.86 6.49 13.83
CA GLU A 25 -11.70 5.66 15.04
C GLU A 25 -12.18 4.21 14.86
N ASP A 26 -12.95 3.94 13.82
CA ASP A 26 -13.62 2.65 13.62
C ASP A 26 -12.80 1.61 12.84
N ILE A 27 -11.53 1.89 12.58
CA ILE A 27 -10.65 0.97 11.87
C ILE A 27 -10.15 -0.13 12.81
N THR A 28 -10.23 -1.38 12.36
CA THR A 28 -9.66 -2.53 13.05
C THR A 28 -8.58 -3.17 12.18
N LEU A 29 -7.55 -3.72 12.83
CA LEU A 29 -6.46 -4.42 12.16
C LEU A 29 -6.35 -5.82 12.75
N VAL A 30 -6.40 -6.82 11.88
CA VAL A 30 -6.21 -8.23 12.24
C VAL A 30 -5.14 -8.86 11.34
N TYR A 31 -4.55 -9.95 11.79
CA TYR A 31 -3.64 -10.72 10.96
C TYR A 31 -4.40 -11.72 10.09
N GLY A 32 -3.89 -11.97 8.90
CA GLY A 32 -4.44 -12.92 7.96
C GLY A 32 -3.36 -13.42 7.01
N SER A 33 -3.77 -14.14 5.96
CA SER A 33 -2.83 -14.72 5.00
C SER A 33 -2.25 -13.71 4.02
N GLU A 34 -2.96 -12.61 3.79
CA GLU A 34 -2.55 -11.58 2.83
C GLU A 34 -3.01 -10.20 3.28
N ALA A 35 -2.36 -9.16 2.74
CA ALA A 35 -2.75 -7.78 2.97
C ALA A 35 -4.07 -7.49 2.25
N ARG A 36 -5.08 -7.04 2.96
CA ARG A 36 -6.40 -6.76 2.39
C ARG A 36 -7.19 -5.79 3.26
N LEU A 37 -7.96 -4.93 2.61
CA LEU A 37 -8.90 -4.03 3.27
C LEU A 37 -10.33 -4.42 2.86
N VAL A 38 -11.17 -4.73 3.85
CA VAL A 38 -12.61 -5.01 3.65
C VAL A 38 -13.38 -4.07 4.56
N ASP A 39 -14.11 -3.13 3.97
CA ASP A 39 -14.79 -2.03 4.67
C ASP A 39 -13.79 -1.26 5.55
N ASN A 40 -13.93 -1.32 6.87
CA ASN A 40 -13.01 -0.68 7.82
C ASN A 40 -12.10 -1.68 8.56
N GLN A 41 -12.09 -2.94 8.13
CA GLN A 41 -11.20 -3.96 8.68
C GLN A 41 -9.99 -4.18 7.77
N ALA A 42 -8.81 -3.88 8.29
CA ALA A 42 -7.55 -4.13 7.61
C ALA A 42 -6.99 -5.49 8.03
N ARG A 43 -6.38 -6.18 7.08
CA ARG A 43 -5.65 -7.44 7.32
C ARG A 43 -4.23 -7.30 6.83
N LEU A 44 -3.29 -7.80 7.61
CA LEU A 44 -1.88 -7.89 7.25
C LEU A 44 -1.37 -9.29 7.54
N PRO A 45 -0.37 -9.79 6.76
CA PRO A 45 0.30 -11.02 7.14
C PRO A 45 1.05 -10.84 8.47
N ILE A 46 1.19 -11.92 9.22
CA ILE A 46 1.95 -11.90 10.48
C ILE A 46 3.42 -11.65 10.14
N PRO A 47 4.09 -10.71 10.82
CA PRO A 47 5.52 -10.50 10.62
C PRO A 47 6.33 -11.78 10.93
N SER A 48 7.47 -11.95 10.25
CA SER A 48 8.37 -13.05 10.52
C SER A 48 8.97 -12.93 11.93
N ARG A 49 9.56 -14.02 12.44
CA ARG A 49 10.20 -14.02 13.76
C ARG A 49 11.37 -13.04 13.85
N ASP A 50 12.07 -12.81 12.75
CA ASP A 50 13.22 -11.90 12.72
C ASP A 50 12.83 -10.44 12.87
N PHE A 51 11.59 -10.06 12.50
CA PHE A 51 11.03 -8.73 12.69
C PHE A 51 11.98 -7.62 12.21
N THR A 52 12.50 -7.78 11.00
CA THR A 52 13.47 -6.83 10.44
C THR A 52 12.86 -5.46 10.21
N GLU A 53 13.68 -4.42 10.25
CA GLU A 53 13.22 -3.04 9.97
C GLU A 53 12.60 -2.92 8.58
N LYS A 54 13.18 -3.61 7.59
CA LYS A 54 12.67 -3.63 6.22
C LYS A 54 11.28 -4.24 6.14
N GLU A 55 11.07 -5.38 6.80
CA GLU A 55 9.77 -6.05 6.85
C GLU A 55 8.72 -5.19 7.56
N VAL A 56 9.08 -4.62 8.70
CA VAL A 56 8.19 -3.74 9.47
C VAL A 56 7.79 -2.52 8.63
N ALA A 57 8.75 -1.90 7.95
CA ALA A 57 8.47 -0.74 7.10
C ALA A 57 7.56 -1.10 5.92
N ALA A 58 7.76 -2.25 5.29
CA ALA A 58 6.91 -2.73 4.20
C ALA A 58 5.49 -3.00 4.66
N LEU A 59 5.31 -3.65 5.82
CA LEU A 59 3.98 -3.90 6.40
C LEU A 59 3.29 -2.60 6.82
N ARG A 60 4.04 -1.65 7.37
CA ARG A 60 3.52 -0.31 7.67
C ARG A 60 3.07 0.39 6.40
N GLY A 61 3.81 0.23 5.30
CA GLY A 61 3.43 0.77 4.00
C GLY A 61 2.10 0.22 3.50
N GLU A 62 1.87 -1.07 3.64
CA GLU A 62 0.59 -1.69 3.31
C GLU A 62 -0.55 -1.10 4.17
N ALA A 63 -0.33 -0.96 5.46
CA ALA A 63 -1.31 -0.37 6.38
C ALA A 63 -1.57 1.10 6.06
N ASP A 64 -0.53 1.87 5.80
CA ASP A 64 -0.64 3.29 5.46
C ASP A 64 -1.43 3.48 4.16
N ALA A 65 -1.19 2.65 3.14
CA ALA A 65 -1.95 2.67 1.88
C ALA A 65 -3.45 2.41 2.12
N MET A 66 -3.79 1.46 2.97
CA MET A 66 -5.18 1.18 3.34
C MET A 66 -5.82 2.37 4.05
N ALA A 67 -5.11 2.97 4.99
CA ALA A 67 -5.60 4.15 5.72
C ALA A 67 -5.81 5.35 4.79
N LEU A 68 -4.92 5.57 3.84
CA LEU A 68 -5.04 6.63 2.85
C LEU A 68 -6.23 6.39 1.92
N ARG A 69 -6.48 5.16 1.54
CA ARG A 69 -7.67 4.83 0.76
C ARG A 69 -8.94 5.15 1.54
N LEU A 70 -9.01 4.79 2.81
CA LEU A 70 -10.16 5.12 3.66
C LEU A 70 -10.37 6.62 3.80
N ARG A 71 -9.28 7.39 3.80
CA ARG A 71 -9.36 8.85 3.93
C ARG A 71 -9.76 9.55 2.64
N PHE A 72 -9.18 9.18 1.52
CA PHE A 72 -9.24 9.96 0.28
C PHE A 72 -10.10 9.36 -0.83
N HIS A 73 -10.47 8.10 -0.74
CA HIS A 73 -11.27 7.43 -1.77
C HIS A 73 -12.76 7.60 -1.49
N ASP A 74 -13.50 8.04 -2.52
CA ASP A 74 -14.96 8.10 -2.50
C ASP A 74 -15.52 6.97 -3.37
N GLU A 75 -16.05 5.94 -2.73
CA GLU A 75 -16.56 4.75 -3.41
C GLU A 75 -17.69 5.05 -4.37
N GLY A 76 -18.62 5.91 -3.97
CA GLY A 76 -19.77 6.31 -4.82
C GLY A 76 -19.31 7.04 -6.07
N LEU A 77 -18.42 8.01 -5.93
CA LEU A 77 -17.85 8.76 -7.04
C LEU A 77 -17.04 7.87 -7.96
N HIS A 78 -16.23 6.97 -7.39
CA HIS A 78 -15.43 6.01 -8.14
C HIS A 78 -16.31 5.10 -9.00
N ALA A 79 -17.38 4.56 -8.42
CA ALA A 79 -18.31 3.69 -9.12
C ALA A 79 -19.00 4.40 -10.30
N THR A 80 -19.36 5.69 -10.13
CA THR A 80 -20.01 6.46 -11.20
C THR A 80 -19.07 6.78 -12.36
N ARG A 81 -17.77 6.86 -12.11
CA ARG A 81 -16.76 7.22 -13.10
C ARG A 81 -15.99 6.02 -13.65
N ALA A 82 -16.24 4.83 -13.11
CA ALA A 82 -15.55 3.61 -13.56
C ALA A 82 -15.82 3.36 -15.04
N PRO A 83 -14.78 3.15 -15.86
CA PRO A 83 -14.97 2.85 -17.27
C PRO A 83 -15.57 1.47 -17.47
N GLN A 84 -16.12 1.24 -18.66
CA GLN A 84 -16.58 -0.08 -19.07
C GLN A 84 -15.39 -0.86 -19.61
N GLY A 85 -15.37 -2.13 -19.38
CA GLY A 85 -14.26 -2.98 -19.79
C GLY A 85 -13.29 -3.30 -18.66
N GLU A 86 -12.86 -4.54 -18.65
CA GLU A 86 -12.06 -5.09 -17.56
C GLU A 86 -10.67 -4.44 -17.45
N ASN A 87 -9.98 -4.30 -18.59
CA ASN A 87 -8.65 -3.70 -18.61
C ASN A 87 -8.67 -2.22 -18.21
N ALA A 88 -9.65 -1.47 -18.72
CA ALA A 88 -9.81 -0.05 -18.39
C ALA A 88 -10.12 0.13 -16.91
N ARG A 89 -10.94 -0.73 -16.32
CA ARG A 89 -11.22 -0.71 -14.89
C ARG A 89 -9.98 -1.00 -14.05
N ALA A 90 -9.16 -1.97 -14.48
CA ALA A 90 -7.92 -2.30 -13.77
C ALA A 90 -6.95 -1.12 -13.75
N VAL A 91 -6.81 -0.40 -14.87
CA VAL A 91 -6.01 0.82 -14.94
C VAL A 91 -6.59 1.91 -14.05
N PHE A 92 -7.90 2.13 -14.12
CA PHE A 92 -8.61 3.13 -13.31
C PHE A 92 -8.40 2.89 -11.82
N GLU A 93 -8.52 1.63 -11.38
CA GLU A 93 -8.30 1.23 -9.98
C GLU A 93 -6.84 1.45 -9.55
N ALA A 94 -5.88 1.08 -10.42
CA ALA A 94 -4.46 1.28 -10.13
C ALA A 94 -4.12 2.77 -10.00
N LEU A 95 -4.68 3.62 -10.85
CA LEU A 95 -4.46 5.07 -10.79
C LEU A 95 -5.10 5.71 -9.56
N GLU A 96 -6.26 5.22 -9.13
CA GLU A 96 -6.90 5.70 -7.90
C GLU A 96 -6.06 5.35 -6.67
N ARG A 97 -5.51 4.15 -6.62
CA ARG A 97 -4.60 3.75 -5.56
C ARG A 97 -3.36 4.66 -5.53
N VAL A 98 -2.75 4.92 -6.68
CA VAL A 98 -1.59 5.81 -6.80
C VAL A 98 -1.93 7.23 -6.34
N ARG A 99 -3.11 7.73 -6.69
CA ARG A 99 -3.56 9.07 -6.26
C ARG A 99 -3.61 9.18 -4.74
N CYS A 100 -4.25 8.23 -4.08
CA CYS A 100 -4.36 8.22 -2.61
C CYS A 100 -2.98 8.16 -1.96
N GLU A 101 -2.10 7.28 -2.44
CA GLU A 101 -0.75 7.12 -1.91
C GLU A 101 0.11 8.37 -2.14
N ALA A 102 0.01 9.00 -3.30
CA ALA A 102 0.74 10.23 -3.61
C ALA A 102 0.31 11.39 -2.70
N LEU A 103 -0.98 11.52 -2.41
CA LEU A 103 -1.47 12.52 -1.47
C LEU A 103 -0.86 12.31 -0.08
N GLY A 104 -0.86 11.08 0.41
CA GLY A 104 -0.28 10.74 1.71
C GLY A 104 1.23 10.98 1.76
N SER A 105 1.94 10.63 0.70
CA SER A 105 3.38 10.84 0.59
C SER A 105 3.77 12.31 0.68
N ARG A 106 2.96 13.19 0.12
CA ARG A 106 3.18 14.64 0.17
C ARG A 106 2.90 15.21 1.55
N MET A 107 1.96 14.63 2.28
CA MET A 107 1.54 15.14 3.58
C MET A 107 2.44 14.69 4.72
N MET A 108 3.01 13.47 4.63
CA MET A 108 3.71 12.84 5.76
C MET A 108 4.95 12.09 5.28
N VAL A 109 6.12 12.51 5.76
CA VAL A 109 7.42 11.90 5.41
C VAL A 109 7.48 10.43 5.82
N GLY A 110 6.98 10.10 7.01
CA GLY A 110 6.97 8.71 7.49
C GLY A 110 6.12 7.79 6.61
N VAL A 111 4.99 8.28 6.15
CA VAL A 111 4.12 7.56 5.20
C VAL A 111 4.85 7.36 3.88
N ALA A 112 5.50 8.39 3.34
CA ALA A 112 6.27 8.29 2.10
C ALA A 112 7.34 7.20 2.20
N ASN A 113 8.07 7.16 3.31
CA ASN A 113 9.11 6.15 3.55
C ASN A 113 8.53 4.73 3.64
N ASN A 114 7.42 4.56 4.32
CA ASN A 114 6.75 3.26 4.45
C ASN A 114 6.19 2.78 3.11
N LEU A 115 5.58 3.66 2.34
CA LEU A 115 5.06 3.33 1.00
C LEU A 115 6.20 2.93 0.06
N ARG A 116 7.34 3.61 0.15
CA ARG A 116 8.54 3.22 -0.63
C ARG A 116 9.01 1.84 -0.25
N ALA A 117 9.09 1.52 1.03
CA ALA A 117 9.49 0.19 1.50
C ALA A 117 8.54 -0.90 1.01
N SER A 118 7.24 -0.66 1.06
CA SER A 118 6.23 -1.58 0.54
C SER A 118 6.37 -1.79 -0.96
N LEU A 119 6.63 -0.73 -1.71
CA LEU A 119 6.83 -0.82 -3.15
C LEU A 119 8.10 -1.60 -3.50
N GLU A 120 9.20 -1.35 -2.80
CA GLU A 120 10.45 -2.08 -2.99
C GLU A 120 10.26 -3.57 -2.75
N GLU A 121 9.57 -3.94 -1.68
CA GLU A 121 9.23 -5.33 -1.37
C GLU A 121 8.42 -5.97 -2.48
N LYS A 122 7.42 -5.27 -2.99
CA LYS A 122 6.57 -5.75 -4.09
C LYS A 122 7.38 -5.93 -5.37
N CYS A 123 8.22 -4.96 -5.73
CA CYS A 123 9.06 -5.05 -6.91
C CYS A 123 10.06 -6.20 -6.80
N ASP A 124 10.66 -6.40 -5.63
CA ASP A 124 11.58 -7.51 -5.38
C ASP A 124 10.86 -8.86 -5.53
N SER A 125 9.66 -8.98 -4.97
CA SER A 125 8.85 -10.20 -5.03
C SER A 125 8.49 -10.60 -6.47
N PHE A 126 8.20 -9.62 -7.32
CA PHE A 126 7.81 -9.88 -8.71
C PHE A 126 8.96 -9.73 -9.70
N GLY A 127 10.15 -9.35 -9.24
CA GLY A 127 11.29 -9.11 -10.11
C GLY A 127 11.14 -7.88 -11.00
N TYR A 128 10.30 -6.92 -10.61
CA TYR A 128 10.09 -5.70 -11.39
C TYR A 128 11.22 -4.71 -11.15
N THR A 129 11.85 -4.29 -12.24
CA THR A 129 12.84 -3.21 -12.24
C THR A 129 12.35 -2.10 -13.15
N ARG A 130 12.97 -0.94 -13.07
CA ARG A 130 12.64 0.19 -13.93
C ARG A 130 12.75 -0.17 -15.41
N VAL A 131 13.68 -1.05 -15.75
CA VAL A 131 13.95 -1.45 -17.13
C VAL A 131 12.89 -2.40 -17.66
N ASN A 132 12.46 -3.36 -16.85
CA ASN A 132 11.59 -4.45 -17.30
C ASN A 132 10.11 -4.29 -16.97
N VAL A 133 9.72 -3.28 -16.20
CA VAL A 133 8.34 -3.15 -15.73
C VAL A 133 7.32 -3.06 -16.86
N ARG A 134 7.70 -2.43 -17.98
CA ARG A 134 6.79 -2.31 -19.13
C ARG A 134 6.48 -3.65 -19.80
N GLU A 135 7.43 -4.58 -19.78
CA GLU A 135 7.32 -5.86 -20.47
C GLU A 135 6.78 -6.95 -19.54
N ASP A 136 7.19 -6.93 -18.28
CA ASP A 136 6.95 -8.03 -17.35
C ASP A 136 5.75 -7.81 -16.42
N ALA A 137 5.38 -6.56 -16.16
CA ALA A 137 4.24 -6.26 -15.28
C ALA A 137 2.93 -6.24 -16.07
N PRO A 138 1.80 -6.59 -15.43
CA PRO A 138 0.48 -6.35 -16.04
C PRO A 138 0.32 -4.87 -16.41
N LEU A 139 -0.40 -4.59 -17.48
CA LEU A 139 -0.56 -3.24 -18.02
C LEU A 139 -1.00 -2.24 -16.95
N SER A 140 -1.98 -2.58 -16.14
CA SER A 140 -2.47 -1.71 -15.07
C SER A 140 -1.40 -1.39 -14.03
N GLU A 141 -0.59 -2.37 -13.65
CA GLU A 141 0.51 -2.19 -12.71
C GLU A 141 1.63 -1.33 -13.32
N ALA A 142 1.99 -1.59 -14.58
CA ALA A 142 3.01 -0.81 -15.28
C ALA A 142 2.62 0.67 -15.37
N ILE A 143 1.38 0.95 -15.76
CA ILE A 143 0.87 2.32 -15.85
C ILE A 143 0.84 2.98 -14.46
N GLY A 144 0.36 2.26 -13.45
CA GLY A 144 0.34 2.75 -12.07
C GLY A 144 1.71 3.14 -11.57
N LEU A 145 2.71 2.29 -11.79
CA LEU A 145 4.10 2.56 -11.38
C LEU A 145 4.69 3.76 -12.10
N MET A 146 4.42 3.90 -13.39
CA MET A 146 4.90 5.05 -14.18
C MET A 146 4.28 6.36 -13.71
N VAL A 147 2.98 6.37 -13.43
CA VAL A 147 2.29 7.56 -12.92
C VAL A 147 2.79 7.90 -11.51
N ARG A 148 3.05 6.89 -10.68
CA ARG A 148 3.61 7.11 -9.35
C ARG A 148 4.96 7.82 -9.41
N GLU A 149 5.87 7.41 -10.30
CA GLU A 149 7.15 8.11 -10.50
C GLU A 149 6.94 9.59 -10.83
N LYS A 150 5.97 9.88 -11.69
CA LYS A 150 5.66 11.25 -12.07
C LYS A 150 5.08 12.08 -10.94
N LEU A 151 4.18 11.49 -10.15
CA LEU A 151 3.52 12.21 -9.06
C LEU A 151 4.40 12.41 -7.83
N THR A 152 5.26 11.45 -7.52
CA THR A 152 6.10 11.49 -6.32
C THR A 152 7.53 11.94 -6.59
N GLY A 153 7.98 11.88 -7.82
CA GLY A 153 9.38 12.13 -8.18
C GLY A 153 10.34 11.01 -7.79
N GLU A 154 9.82 9.93 -7.21
CA GLU A 154 10.63 8.78 -6.79
C GLU A 154 10.73 7.75 -7.91
N LYS A 155 11.96 7.39 -8.28
CA LYS A 155 12.21 6.42 -9.33
C LYS A 155 12.03 4.99 -8.82
N LEU A 156 11.59 4.10 -9.71
CA LEU A 156 11.54 2.67 -9.44
C LEU A 156 12.96 2.11 -9.25
N PRO A 157 13.09 0.98 -8.51
CA PRO A 157 14.38 0.31 -8.36
C PRO A 157 14.99 -0.04 -9.72
N GLU A 158 16.26 0.22 -9.89
CA GLU A 158 16.96 -0.06 -11.16
C GLU A 158 17.32 -1.55 -11.30
N GLY A 159 17.28 -2.28 -10.23
CA GLY A 159 17.69 -3.67 -10.17
C GLY A 159 19.18 -3.79 -9.88
N GLY A 160 19.52 -4.72 -9.00
CA GLY A 160 20.91 -5.05 -8.69
C GLY A 160 21.42 -6.16 -9.59
#